data_6bc6b44ddc908e4a56bdb9e94525bfff
#
_entry.id   6bc6b44ddc908e4a56bdb9e94525bfff
#
_cell.length_a   1.000
_cell.length_b   1.000
_cell.length_c   1.000
_cell.angle_alpha   90.00
_cell.angle_beta   90.00
_cell.angle_gamma   90.00
#
_symmetry.space_group_name_H-M   'P 1'
#
loop_
_entity.id
_entity.type
_entity.pdbx_description
1 polymer ?
#
loop_
_entity_poly.entity_id
_entity_poly.type
_entity_poly.pdbx_seq_one_letter_code
_entity_poly.pdbx_strand_id
1 'polypeptide(L)'
;MFSAESSDEMTVRYSPRIARWIAEREDGEYEADGSFVVRHPLADLRWGVRHVLQYGTDAEALSPPELRGAIGEALRHMQAALG
;
A
#
# COMPACT_ATOMS: atom_id res chain seq x y z
N MET A 1 10.24 -22.62 9.38
CA MET A 1 10.13 -22.15 9.09
C MET A 1 9.75 -21.27 8.97
N PHE A 2 9.54 -21.08 8.82
CA PHE A 2 9.28 -20.35 8.53
C PHE A 2 8.82 -19.40 8.41
N SER A 3 8.53 -19.74 8.41
CA SER A 3 7.88 -18.63 8.81
C SER A 3 8.10 -17.39 8.02
N ALA A 4 9.05 -17.31 7.38
CA ALA A 4 9.35 -16.16 6.59
C ALA A 4 8.21 -15.82 5.68
N GLU A 5 7.55 -16.78 5.23
CA GLU A 5 6.49 -16.53 4.29
C GLU A 5 5.37 -15.74 4.88
N SER A 6 5.17 -15.83 6.16
CA SER A 6 4.08 -15.10 6.77
C SER A 6 4.35 -13.62 6.79
N SER A 7 5.58 -13.20 6.55
CA SER A 7 5.90 -11.79 6.53
C SER A 7 5.67 -11.15 5.17
N ASP A 8 5.26 -11.93 4.19
CA ASP A 8 5.12 -11.41 2.83
C ASP A 8 3.72 -10.86 2.63
N GLU A 9 3.38 -9.89 3.48
CA GLU A 9 2.13 -9.15 3.39
C GLU A 9 2.41 -7.67 3.48
N MET A 10 1.58 -6.89 2.79
CA MET A 10 1.59 -5.45 3.01
C MET A 10 0.22 -5.01 3.48
N THR A 11 0.18 -4.00 4.33
CA THR A 11 -1.05 -3.40 4.80
C THR A 11 -1.18 -2.02 4.18
N VAL A 12 -2.29 -1.78 3.50
CA VAL A 12 -2.52 -0.54 2.78
C VAL A 12 -3.81 0.09 3.26
N ARG A 13 -3.76 1.38 3.50
CA ARG A 13 -4.94 2.16 3.86
C ARG A 13 -5.37 2.98 2.65
N TYR A 14 -6.62 2.82 2.27
CA TYR A 14 -7.20 3.56 1.15
C TYR A 14 -8.07 4.68 1.68
N SER A 15 -8.00 5.84 1.04
CA SER A 15 -8.70 7.02 1.51
C SER A 15 -10.22 6.82 1.48
N PRO A 16 -10.97 7.59 2.28
CA PRO A 16 -12.44 7.49 2.25
C PRO A 16 -13.00 7.72 0.86
N ARG A 17 -12.31 8.48 0.05
CA ARG A 17 -12.73 8.80 -1.30
C ARG A 17 -12.90 7.58 -2.17
N ILE A 18 -12.06 6.55 -2.00
CA ILE A 18 -12.12 5.34 -2.80
C ILE A 18 -12.44 4.09 -1.98
N ALA A 19 -12.64 4.25 -0.67
CA ALA A 19 -12.78 3.12 0.23
C ALA A 19 -13.90 2.18 -0.16
N ARG A 20 -15.06 2.71 -0.52
CA ARG A 20 -16.19 1.89 -0.91
C ARG A 20 -15.88 1.06 -2.14
N TRP A 21 -15.22 1.66 -3.10
CA TRP A 21 -14.85 0.99 -4.33
C TRP A 21 -13.89 -0.16 -4.06
N ILE A 22 -12.91 0.08 -3.18
CA ILE A 22 -11.97 -0.96 -2.79
C ILE A 22 -12.69 -2.07 -2.02
N ALA A 23 -13.60 -1.69 -1.12
CA ALA A 23 -14.31 -2.66 -0.29
C ALA A 23 -15.18 -3.61 -1.11
N GLU A 24 -15.60 -3.20 -2.29
CA GLU A 24 -16.36 -4.07 -3.17
C GLU A 24 -15.51 -5.19 -3.76
N ARG A 25 -14.20 -5.05 -3.73
CA ARG A 25 -13.29 -5.95 -4.41
C ARG A 25 -12.36 -6.69 -3.47
N GLU A 26 -12.11 -6.12 -2.28
CA GLU A 26 -11.14 -6.65 -1.35
C GLU A 26 -11.75 -6.79 0.02
N ASP A 27 -11.29 -7.78 0.76
CA ASP A 27 -11.66 -7.93 2.16
C ASP A 27 -10.79 -7.03 3.02
N GLY A 28 -11.40 -6.34 3.94
CA GLY A 28 -10.66 -5.46 4.82
C GLY A 28 -11.57 -4.87 5.86
N GLU A 29 -11.14 -3.77 6.48
CA GLU A 29 -11.89 -3.14 7.56
C GLU A 29 -11.92 -1.64 7.39
N TYR A 30 -13.09 -1.06 7.66
CA TYR A 30 -13.22 0.39 7.68
C TYR A 30 -12.67 0.95 8.96
N GLU A 31 -12.01 2.09 8.87
CA GLU A 31 -11.59 2.85 10.04
C GLU A 31 -12.64 3.90 10.36
N ALA A 32 -12.49 4.53 11.54
CA ALA A 32 -13.46 5.50 12.02
C ALA A 32 -13.65 6.68 11.07
N ASP A 33 -12.59 7.04 10.35
CA ASP A 33 -12.65 8.19 9.43
C ASP A 33 -13.17 7.83 8.05
N GLY A 34 -13.57 6.56 7.84
CA GLY A 34 -14.05 6.12 6.55
C GLY A 34 -13.00 5.51 5.63
N SER A 35 -11.75 5.51 6.05
CA SER A 35 -10.70 4.83 5.31
C SER A 35 -10.91 3.33 5.35
N PHE A 36 -10.32 2.60 4.42
CA PHE A 36 -10.46 1.16 4.35
C PHE A 36 -9.07 0.53 4.32
N VAL A 37 -8.82 -0.42 5.21
CA VAL A 37 -7.51 -1.04 5.35
C VAL A 37 -7.57 -2.48 4.86
N VAL A 38 -6.65 -2.83 3.98
CA VAL A 38 -6.58 -4.15 3.38
C VAL A 38 -5.19 -4.72 3.56
N ARG A 39 -5.11 -6.02 3.81
CA ARG A 39 -3.85 -6.73 3.80
C ARG A 39 -3.74 -7.50 2.49
N HIS A 40 -2.71 -7.17 1.73
CA HIS A 40 -2.47 -7.79 0.42
C HIS A 40 -1.25 -8.69 0.49
N PRO A 41 -1.23 -9.77 -0.27
CA PRO A 41 0.04 -10.49 -0.45
C PRO A 41 1.07 -9.57 -1.08
N LEU A 42 2.30 -9.69 -0.65
CA LEU A 42 3.39 -8.87 -1.18
C LEU A 42 4.38 -9.77 -1.89
N ALA A 43 4.28 -9.81 -3.21
CA ALA A 43 5.14 -10.67 -4.01
C ALA A 43 6.60 -10.22 -3.92
N ASP A 44 6.82 -8.92 -4.12
CA ASP A 44 8.13 -8.31 -3.89
C ASP A 44 7.92 -6.82 -3.72
N LEU A 45 8.98 -6.13 -3.28
CA LEU A 45 8.87 -4.71 -2.98
C LEU A 45 8.50 -3.87 -4.20
N ARG A 46 9.02 -4.23 -5.36
CA ARG A 46 8.72 -3.46 -6.57
C ARG A 46 7.26 -3.53 -6.92
N TRP A 47 6.69 -4.72 -6.78
CA TRP A 47 5.27 -4.90 -7.02
C TRP A 47 4.46 -4.05 -6.04
N GLY A 48 4.86 -4.08 -4.77
CA GLY A 48 4.16 -3.32 -3.74
C GLY A 48 4.20 -1.82 -4.00
N VAL A 49 5.36 -1.31 -4.37
CA VAL A 49 5.52 0.12 -4.68
C VAL A 49 4.58 0.50 -5.82
N ARG A 50 4.58 -0.29 -6.88
CA ARG A 50 3.73 -0.01 -8.03
C ARG A 50 2.26 -0.06 -7.67
N HIS A 51 1.88 -1.06 -6.88
CA HIS A 51 0.49 -1.22 -6.47
C HIS A 51 0.00 0.02 -5.71
N VAL A 52 0.80 0.49 -4.75
CA VAL A 52 0.40 1.63 -3.94
C VAL A 52 0.40 2.91 -4.75
N LEU A 53 1.43 3.11 -5.56
CA LEU A 53 1.57 4.36 -6.31
C LEU A 53 0.49 4.53 -7.37
N GLN A 54 -0.09 3.46 -7.86
CA GLN A 54 -1.14 3.59 -8.86
C GLN A 54 -2.36 4.35 -8.35
N TYR A 55 -2.54 4.39 -7.03
CA TYR A 55 -3.66 5.12 -6.44
C TYR A 55 -3.29 6.54 -6.02
N GLY A 56 -2.03 6.92 -6.23
CA GLY A 56 -1.58 8.26 -5.87
C GLY A 56 -1.73 8.50 -4.38
N THR A 57 -2.33 9.64 -4.03
CA THR A 57 -2.50 10.00 -2.63
C THR A 57 -3.66 9.27 -1.95
N ASP A 58 -4.40 8.45 -2.70
CA ASP A 58 -5.53 7.71 -2.14
C ASP A 58 -5.13 6.39 -1.50
N ALA A 59 -3.86 6.03 -1.52
CA ALA A 59 -3.38 4.81 -0.87
C ALA A 59 -2.12 5.11 -0.10
N GLU A 60 -2.01 4.50 1.07
CA GLU A 60 -0.85 4.67 1.93
C GLU A 60 -0.43 3.31 2.46
N ALA A 61 0.84 2.96 2.28
CA ALA A 61 1.37 1.72 2.84
C ALA A 61 1.62 1.91 4.32
N LEU A 62 1.01 1.07 5.14
CA LEU A 62 1.21 1.10 6.57
C LEU A 62 2.33 0.18 7.00
N SER A 63 2.52 -0.91 6.29
CA SER A 63 3.58 -1.89 6.56
C SER A 63 3.83 -2.73 5.33
N PRO A 64 4.97 -3.38 5.20
CA PRO A 64 6.08 -3.32 6.15
C PRO A 64 6.92 -2.05 5.97
N PRO A 65 7.79 -1.74 6.94
CA PRO A 65 8.64 -0.54 6.84
C PRO A 65 9.48 -0.49 5.58
N GLU A 66 9.96 -1.63 5.12
CA GLU A 66 10.76 -1.69 3.90
C GLU A 66 9.99 -1.19 2.70
N LEU A 67 8.69 -1.51 2.65
CA LEU A 67 7.84 -1.04 1.56
C LEU A 67 7.66 0.47 1.64
N ARG A 68 7.43 0.98 2.84
CA ARG A 68 7.29 2.42 3.03
C ARG A 68 8.54 3.16 2.59
N GLY A 69 9.70 2.60 2.93
CA GLY A 69 10.97 3.19 2.51
C GLY A 69 11.13 3.17 1.01
N ALA A 70 10.77 2.06 0.38
CA ALA A 70 10.88 1.92 -1.07
C ALA A 70 9.97 2.90 -1.80
N ILE A 71 8.77 3.13 -1.27
CA ILE A 71 7.85 4.10 -1.84
C ILE A 71 8.43 5.51 -1.77
N GLY A 72 9.01 5.85 -0.60
CA GLY A 72 9.66 7.14 -0.43
C GLY A 72 10.77 7.36 -1.43
N GLU A 73 11.59 6.32 -1.65
CA GLU A 73 12.66 6.38 -2.63
C GLU A 73 12.12 6.62 -4.03
N ALA A 74 11.07 5.87 -4.39
CA ALA A 74 10.48 6.01 -5.72
C ALA A 74 9.95 7.42 -5.94
N LEU A 75 9.31 7.99 -4.92
CA LEU A 75 8.78 9.33 -5.03
C LEU A 75 9.87 10.36 -5.19
N ARG A 76 10.98 10.19 -4.48
CA ARG A 76 12.13 11.08 -4.61
C ARG A 76 12.72 11.02 -6.02
N HIS A 77 12.80 9.81 -6.57
CA HIS A 77 13.29 9.63 -7.93
C HIS A 77 12.39 10.32 -8.94
N MET A 78 11.09 10.19 -8.77
CA MET A 78 10.14 10.83 -9.66
C MET A 78 10.24 12.34 -9.61
N GLN A 79 10.40 12.89 -8.40
CA GLN A 79 10.55 14.33 -8.25
C GLN A 79 11.83 14.82 -8.89
N ALA A 80 12.91 14.07 -8.74
CA ALA A 80 14.18 14.45 -9.35
C ALA A 80 14.08 14.45 -10.86
N ALA A 81 13.36 13.48 -11.42
CA ALA A 81 13.19 13.40 -12.85
C ALA A 81 12.35 14.55 -13.41
N LEU A 82 11.41 15.03 -12.62
CA LEU A 82 10.53 16.13 -13.04
C LEU A 82 11.15 17.49 -12.77
N GLY A 83 11.97 17.54 -11.75
CA GLY A 83 12.56 18.78 -11.32
C GLY A 83 13.76 19.17 -12.08
#